data_85c252bfbb3f241b4722e2b0ec02e010
#
_entry.id   85c252bfbb3f241b4722e2b0ec02e010
#
_cell.length_a   1.000
_cell.length_b   1.000
_cell.length_c   1.000
_cell.angle_alpha   90.00
_cell.angle_beta   90.00
_cell.angle_gamma   90.00
#
_symmetry.space_group_name_H-M   'P 1'
#
loop_
_entity.id
_entity.type
_entity.pdbx_description
1 polymer ?
#
loop_
_entity_poly.entity_id
_entity_poly.type
_entity_poly.pdbx_seq_one_letter_code
_entity_poly.pdbx_strand_id
1 'polypeptide(L)'
;MNRAIFTILLAFVATASQAQGNNYTIRGTVDDPDVKVVYLEQQAKGYETLDSAIVTNGEFTMKGKVDKPVPAVVINKYRNVLNLFILEPGDITLKYPFSAVGGTLNDSMTYLATEYPRSIDSTLDDEARSKRFEQYAETMYLRHKDDALGLRILDMCFASPTDKLRLYNMGGLMIKEYPSFVSSKEVWAKYEATSEGKKMLDIQSAFDGKRLSDYVGKGKYVLVDFWASWCPPCREEIPGVVAAHEKYKERGLQVLGLIVNDDKKDADKAIEQMGIPYPQIFGITFEQIASYGINGIPHIILFAPDGTILKRGLRGEGIEKALAKIFGE
;
A
#
# COMPACT_ATOMS: atom_id res chain seq x y z
N MET A 1 17.33 54.39 22.01
CA MET A 1 16.62 53.09 21.99
C MET A 1 17.09 52.37 20.75
N ASN A 2 18.14 51.54 20.91
CA ASN A 2 18.78 50.81 19.81
C ASN A 2 18.10 49.45 19.62
N ARG A 3 17.51 49.22 18.45
CA ARG A 3 17.11 47.88 18.01
C ARG A 3 18.32 47.20 17.40
N ALA A 4 18.88 46.21 18.07
CA ALA A 4 19.91 45.34 17.50
C ALA A 4 19.19 44.29 16.62
N ILE A 5 19.49 44.33 15.31
CA ILE A 5 19.11 43.32 14.31
C ILE A 5 20.13 42.18 14.45
N PHE A 6 19.71 41.03 14.96
CA PHE A 6 20.51 39.81 14.93
C PHE A 6 20.38 39.18 13.54
N THR A 7 21.41 39.43 12.72
CA THR A 7 21.59 38.69 11.46
C THR A 7 22.29 37.38 11.79
N ILE A 8 21.58 36.29 11.76
CA ILE A 8 22.17 34.96 11.87
C ILE A 8 22.81 34.64 10.52
N LEU A 9 24.11 34.76 10.46
CA LEU A 9 24.94 34.26 9.37
C LEU A 9 25.02 32.75 9.51
N LEU A 10 24.25 32.00 8.69
CA LEU A 10 24.47 30.56 8.51
C LEU A 10 25.82 30.42 7.72
N ALA A 11 26.88 30.21 8.46
CA ALA A 11 28.13 29.76 7.88
C ALA A 11 27.97 28.33 7.39
N PHE A 12 27.86 28.15 6.08
CA PHE A 12 28.11 26.87 5.43
C PHE A 12 29.57 26.49 5.67
N VAL A 13 29.82 25.65 6.66
CA VAL A 13 31.07 24.93 6.76
C VAL A 13 31.04 23.84 5.69
N ALA A 14 31.55 24.15 4.52
CA ALA A 14 31.97 23.15 3.57
C ALA A 14 33.18 22.41 4.16
N THR A 15 32.91 21.35 4.93
CA THR A 15 33.98 20.41 5.28
C THR A 15 34.36 19.72 3.98
N ALA A 16 35.56 20.05 3.48
CA ALA A 16 36.22 19.27 2.46
C ALA A 16 36.43 17.86 3.01
N SER A 17 35.48 16.96 2.72
CA SER A 17 35.59 15.53 2.95
C SER A 17 36.78 15.06 2.10
N GLN A 18 37.83 14.61 2.77
CA GLN A 18 38.99 14.00 2.16
C GLN A 18 38.58 12.90 1.21
N ALA A 19 39.18 12.89 0.05
CA ALA A 19 38.99 11.95 -1.05
C ALA A 19 39.29 10.49 -0.66
N GLN A 20 38.41 9.85 0.06
CA GLN A 20 38.18 8.41 -0.10
C GLN A 20 37.34 8.25 -1.37
N GLY A 21 37.91 7.62 -2.42
CA GLY A 21 37.41 7.65 -3.76
C GLY A 21 35.91 7.32 -3.82
N ASN A 22 35.17 8.18 -4.49
CA ASN A 22 33.75 7.93 -4.80
C ASN A 22 33.60 6.60 -5.52
N ASN A 23 32.59 5.82 -5.15
CA ASN A 23 32.28 4.55 -5.81
C ASN A 23 30.94 4.54 -6.50
N TYR A 24 30.14 5.62 -6.41
CA TYR A 24 28.93 5.80 -7.20
C TYR A 24 28.88 7.19 -7.86
N THR A 25 28.16 7.23 -8.99
CA THR A 25 27.70 8.47 -9.63
C THR A 25 26.21 8.30 -9.96
N ILE A 26 25.39 9.22 -9.48
CA ILE A 26 23.96 9.31 -9.82
C ILE A 26 23.79 10.46 -10.80
N ARG A 27 23.10 10.20 -11.92
CA ARG A 27 22.60 11.23 -12.85
C ARG A 27 21.11 11.12 -12.95
N GLY A 28 20.40 12.24 -12.90
CA GLY A 28 18.94 12.24 -12.97
C GLY A 28 18.38 13.48 -13.65
N THR A 29 17.13 13.39 -14.04
CA THR A 29 16.35 14.49 -14.61
C THR A 29 15.15 14.80 -13.73
N VAL A 30 14.72 16.05 -13.75
CA VAL A 30 13.52 16.55 -13.07
C VAL A 30 12.75 17.43 -14.06
N ASP A 31 11.51 17.04 -14.36
CA ASP A 31 10.68 17.76 -15.33
C ASP A 31 10.02 19.03 -14.74
N ASP A 32 9.95 19.11 -13.38
CA ASP A 32 9.36 20.26 -12.69
C ASP A 32 10.39 21.41 -12.62
N PRO A 33 10.14 22.55 -13.32
CA PRO A 33 11.06 23.68 -13.37
C PRO A 33 11.21 24.40 -12.03
N ASP A 34 10.31 24.17 -11.06
CA ASP A 34 10.35 24.78 -9.73
C ASP A 34 11.25 24.02 -8.76
N VAL A 35 11.65 22.81 -9.09
CA VAL A 35 12.58 22.00 -8.31
C VAL A 35 14.01 22.45 -8.61
N LYS A 36 14.62 23.25 -7.72
CA LYS A 36 15.99 23.79 -7.87
C LYS A 36 17.03 22.96 -7.13
N VAL A 37 16.61 22.16 -6.14
CA VAL A 37 17.50 21.31 -5.33
C VAL A 37 16.80 19.97 -5.11
N VAL A 38 17.57 18.91 -5.21
CA VAL A 38 17.15 17.54 -4.88
C VAL A 38 18.04 16.99 -3.77
N TYR A 39 17.47 16.09 -2.98
CA TYR A 39 18.13 15.44 -1.84
C TYR A 39 18.13 13.94 -2.04
N LEU A 40 19.28 13.32 -1.77
CA LEU A 40 19.45 11.88 -1.72
C LEU A 40 19.26 11.40 -0.28
N GLU A 41 18.31 10.51 -0.07
CA GLU A 41 18.08 9.89 1.24
C GLU A 41 18.16 8.37 1.16
N GLN A 42 18.83 7.76 2.15
CA GLN A 42 18.72 6.31 2.37
C GLN A 42 17.51 5.98 3.25
N GLN A 43 16.99 4.77 3.08
CA GLN A 43 15.80 4.32 3.79
C GLN A 43 16.05 3.12 4.72
N ALA A 44 17.26 2.56 4.75
CA ALA A 44 17.55 1.30 5.44
C ALA A 44 17.32 1.34 6.97
N LYS A 45 17.56 2.51 7.60
CA LYS A 45 17.41 2.70 9.08
C LYS A 45 16.58 3.94 9.42
N GLY A 46 15.68 4.32 8.53
CA GLY A 46 14.97 5.60 8.56
C GLY A 46 15.44 6.48 7.40
N TYR A 47 14.82 7.65 7.30
CA TYR A 47 15.18 8.61 6.24
C TYR A 47 16.38 9.44 6.70
N GLU A 48 17.55 9.17 6.12
CA GLU A 48 18.78 9.90 6.37
C GLU A 48 19.25 10.55 5.07
N THR A 49 19.40 11.89 5.08
CA THR A 49 19.93 12.63 3.94
C THR A 49 21.43 12.37 3.81
N LEU A 50 21.84 11.82 2.68
CA LEU A 50 23.22 11.50 2.37
C LEU A 50 23.91 12.63 1.57
N ASP A 51 23.18 13.29 0.65
CA ASP A 51 23.69 14.27 -0.27
C ASP A 51 22.57 15.17 -0.81
N SER A 52 22.97 16.26 -1.49
CA SER A 52 22.06 17.13 -2.23
C SER A 52 22.72 17.66 -3.50
N ALA A 53 21.94 17.97 -4.53
CA ALA A 53 22.43 18.56 -5.76
C ALA A 53 21.52 19.69 -6.24
N ILE A 54 22.15 20.68 -6.88
CA ILE A 54 21.45 21.74 -7.61
C ILE A 54 20.99 21.17 -8.94
N VAL A 55 19.72 21.44 -9.29
CA VAL A 55 19.15 21.10 -10.60
C VAL A 55 19.46 22.24 -11.56
N THR A 56 20.15 21.92 -12.65
CA THR A 56 20.49 22.89 -13.72
C THR A 56 19.94 22.37 -15.05
N ASN A 57 19.10 23.15 -15.70
CA ASN A 57 18.42 22.76 -16.95
C ASN A 57 17.66 21.42 -16.86
N GLY A 58 17.05 21.14 -15.68
CA GLY A 58 16.33 19.89 -15.43
C GLY A 58 17.22 18.69 -15.11
N GLU A 59 18.54 18.85 -15.02
CA GLU A 59 19.49 17.77 -14.74
C GLU A 59 20.21 17.97 -13.41
N PHE A 60 20.60 16.85 -12.77
CA PHE A 60 21.46 16.86 -11.58
C PHE A 60 22.45 15.71 -11.59
N THR A 61 23.52 15.86 -10.83
CA THR A 61 24.53 14.81 -10.60
C THR A 61 24.97 14.79 -9.15
N MET A 62 25.04 13.60 -8.55
CA MET A 62 25.57 13.35 -7.22
C MET A 62 26.67 12.31 -7.29
N LYS A 63 27.70 12.42 -6.44
CA LYS A 63 28.82 11.46 -6.37
C LYS A 63 29.17 11.22 -4.92
N GLY A 64 29.38 9.98 -4.57
CA GLY A 64 29.73 9.63 -3.20
C GLY A 64 30.18 8.20 -3.05
N LYS A 65 30.13 7.71 -1.82
CA LYS A 65 30.54 6.36 -1.47
C LYS A 65 29.42 5.65 -0.73
N VAL A 66 29.17 4.41 -1.10
CA VAL A 66 28.31 3.47 -0.38
C VAL A 66 29.09 2.18 -0.18
N ASP A 67 29.09 1.65 1.07
CA ASP A 67 29.83 0.43 1.38
C ASP A 67 29.07 -0.83 0.95
N LYS A 68 27.74 -0.78 0.98
CA LYS A 68 26.83 -1.85 0.52
C LYS A 68 25.57 -1.26 -0.09
N PRO A 69 24.91 -1.97 -1.01
CA PRO A 69 23.67 -1.51 -1.58
C PRO A 69 22.60 -1.23 -0.51
N VAL A 70 21.92 -0.09 -0.61
CA VAL A 70 20.83 0.31 0.28
C VAL A 70 19.64 0.86 -0.51
N PRO A 71 18.41 0.69 -0.01
CA PRO A 71 17.26 1.36 -0.59
C PRO A 71 17.38 2.87 -0.42
N ALA A 72 17.16 3.62 -1.49
CA ALA A 72 17.33 5.07 -1.52
C ALA A 72 16.20 5.75 -2.30
N VAL A 73 16.04 7.05 -2.04
CA VAL A 73 15.11 7.95 -2.72
C VAL A 73 15.80 9.24 -3.09
N VAL A 74 15.37 9.84 -4.20
CA VAL A 74 15.59 11.26 -4.47
C VAL A 74 14.29 11.99 -4.20
N ILE A 75 14.37 13.06 -3.40
CA ILE A 75 13.22 13.89 -3.02
C ILE A 75 13.47 15.36 -3.33
N ASN A 76 12.39 16.16 -3.40
CA ASN A 76 12.49 17.61 -3.44
C ASN A 76 12.38 18.23 -2.02
N LYS A 77 12.48 19.56 -1.92
CA LYS A 77 12.38 20.31 -0.65
C LYS A 77 11.05 20.13 0.10
N TYR A 78 9.99 19.70 -0.59
CA TYR A 78 8.68 19.42 -0.01
C TYR A 78 8.52 17.95 0.40
N ARG A 79 9.62 17.16 0.32
CA ARG A 79 9.68 15.72 0.57
C ARG A 79 8.86 14.86 -0.42
N ASN A 80 8.50 15.43 -1.57
CA ASN A 80 7.91 14.62 -2.65
C ASN A 80 8.98 13.72 -3.24
N VAL A 81 8.65 12.42 -3.34
CA VAL A 81 9.52 11.41 -3.93
C VAL A 81 9.57 11.61 -5.44
N LEU A 82 10.75 11.85 -5.97
CA LEU A 82 11.02 11.98 -7.40
C LEU A 82 11.49 10.66 -8.01
N ASN A 83 12.23 9.87 -7.24
CA ASN A 83 12.69 8.56 -7.69
C ASN A 83 12.94 7.61 -6.52
N LEU A 84 12.65 6.32 -6.74
CA LEU A 84 12.90 5.20 -5.82
C LEU A 84 13.88 4.25 -6.51
N PHE A 85 15.01 3.92 -5.85
CA PHE A 85 16.05 3.09 -6.45
C PHE A 85 16.91 2.40 -5.38
N ILE A 86 17.93 1.67 -5.82
CA ILE A 86 18.93 1.06 -4.95
C ILE A 86 20.22 1.86 -5.13
N LEU A 87 20.71 2.49 -4.07
CA LEU A 87 22.03 3.11 -4.06
C LEU A 87 23.08 2.01 -3.95
N GLU A 88 23.80 1.76 -5.02
CA GLU A 88 24.86 0.75 -5.15
C GLU A 88 26.08 1.34 -5.85
N PRO A 89 27.27 0.72 -5.74
CA PRO A 89 28.44 1.17 -6.48
C PRO A 89 28.21 1.13 -8.00
N GLY A 90 28.68 2.16 -8.72
CA GLY A 90 28.57 2.26 -10.18
C GLY A 90 27.96 3.57 -10.66
N ASP A 91 27.70 3.63 -11.94
CA ASP A 91 27.01 4.76 -12.59
C ASP A 91 25.52 4.46 -12.67
N ILE A 92 24.69 5.22 -11.94
CA ILE A 92 23.24 5.06 -11.86
C ILE A 92 22.58 6.22 -12.60
N THR A 93 21.69 5.92 -13.52
CA THR A 93 20.87 6.90 -14.23
C THR A 93 19.44 6.79 -13.77
N LEU A 94 18.89 7.86 -13.21
CA LEU A 94 17.51 7.97 -12.77
C LEU A 94 16.68 8.64 -13.86
N LYS A 95 15.58 7.99 -14.26
CA LYS A 95 14.60 8.54 -15.20
C LYS A 95 13.27 8.71 -14.47
N TYR A 96 12.71 9.90 -14.57
CA TYR A 96 11.38 10.20 -14.02
C TYR A 96 10.29 9.48 -14.85
N PRO A 97 9.23 8.96 -14.22
CA PRO A 97 9.09 8.63 -12.81
C PRO A 97 9.55 7.19 -12.50
N PHE A 98 10.35 6.99 -11.43
CA PHE A 98 10.61 5.68 -10.81
C PHE A 98 11.38 4.63 -11.63
N SER A 99 12.22 5.01 -12.61
CA SER A 99 13.13 4.09 -13.28
C SER A 99 14.58 4.42 -12.92
N ALA A 100 15.34 3.39 -12.60
CA ALA A 100 16.79 3.48 -12.37
C ALA A 100 17.49 2.40 -13.17
N VAL A 101 18.52 2.79 -13.91
CA VAL A 101 19.36 1.89 -14.69
C VAL A 101 20.83 2.11 -14.38
N GLY A 102 21.62 1.07 -14.52
CA GLY A 102 23.03 1.07 -14.11
C GLY A 102 23.19 0.55 -12.67
N GLY A 103 24.09 -0.43 -12.54
CA GLY A 103 24.21 -1.29 -11.37
C GLY A 103 23.35 -2.54 -11.47
N THR A 104 23.84 -3.62 -10.85
CA THR A 104 23.25 -4.96 -11.02
C THR A 104 21.84 -5.04 -10.42
N LEU A 105 21.62 -4.40 -9.26
CA LEU A 105 20.35 -4.51 -8.55
C LEU A 105 19.29 -3.59 -9.16
N ASN A 106 19.66 -2.38 -9.60
CA ASN A 106 18.76 -1.49 -10.33
C ASN A 106 18.32 -2.07 -11.66
N ASP A 107 19.25 -2.65 -12.43
CA ASP A 107 18.93 -3.29 -13.72
C ASP A 107 18.01 -4.50 -13.53
N SER A 108 18.22 -5.30 -12.46
CA SER A 108 17.35 -6.41 -12.09
C SER A 108 15.95 -5.95 -11.71
N MET A 109 15.84 -4.85 -10.94
CA MET A 109 14.55 -4.27 -10.57
C MET A 109 13.81 -3.69 -11.78
N THR A 110 14.54 -2.99 -12.66
CA THR A 110 13.98 -2.43 -13.90
C THR A 110 13.50 -3.54 -14.82
N TYR A 111 14.28 -4.62 -15.00
CA TYR A 111 13.84 -5.79 -15.74
C TYR A 111 12.54 -6.38 -15.18
N LEU A 112 12.47 -6.59 -13.86
CA LEU A 112 11.28 -7.12 -13.20
C LEU A 112 10.06 -6.22 -13.41
N ALA A 113 10.23 -4.90 -13.33
CA ALA A 113 9.14 -3.94 -13.44
C ALA A 113 8.66 -3.69 -14.89
N THR A 114 9.53 -3.82 -15.88
CA THR A 114 9.25 -3.38 -17.26
C THR A 114 9.31 -4.49 -18.29
N GLU A 115 10.37 -5.28 -18.33
CA GLU A 115 10.61 -6.27 -19.38
C GLU A 115 9.92 -7.60 -19.11
N TYR A 116 10.00 -8.08 -17.86
CA TYR A 116 9.39 -9.36 -17.51
C TYR A 116 7.86 -9.37 -17.72
N PRO A 117 7.08 -8.35 -17.30
CA PRO A 117 5.63 -8.33 -17.57
C PRO A 117 5.28 -8.39 -19.07
N ARG A 118 6.12 -7.80 -19.93
CA ARG A 118 5.94 -7.85 -21.38
C ARG A 118 6.25 -9.23 -21.97
N SER A 119 7.10 -10.02 -21.30
CA SER A 119 7.47 -11.37 -21.73
C SER A 119 6.44 -12.44 -21.36
N ILE A 120 5.48 -12.12 -20.45
CA ILE A 120 4.42 -13.04 -20.09
C ILE A 120 3.46 -13.21 -21.28
N ASP A 121 3.06 -14.46 -21.54
CA ASP A 121 2.16 -14.82 -22.61
C ASP A 121 0.89 -13.94 -22.61
N SER A 122 0.71 -13.21 -23.70
CA SER A 122 -0.42 -12.26 -23.86
C SER A 122 -1.77 -12.96 -24.08
N THR A 123 -1.78 -14.28 -24.29
CA THR A 123 -3.04 -15.06 -24.42
C THR A 123 -3.65 -15.42 -23.06
N LEU A 124 -2.90 -15.27 -21.97
CA LEU A 124 -3.39 -15.47 -20.61
C LEU A 124 -4.30 -14.31 -20.20
N ASP A 125 -5.33 -14.63 -19.42
CA ASP A 125 -6.13 -13.60 -18.74
C ASP A 125 -5.34 -12.82 -17.68
N ASP A 126 -5.90 -11.74 -17.19
CA ASP A 126 -5.20 -10.84 -16.24
C ASP A 126 -4.86 -11.53 -14.92
N GLU A 127 -5.71 -12.44 -14.43
CA GLU A 127 -5.47 -13.21 -13.20
C GLU A 127 -4.27 -14.15 -13.38
N ALA A 128 -4.22 -14.91 -14.47
CA ALA A 128 -3.12 -15.81 -14.78
C ALA A 128 -1.80 -15.05 -15.00
N ARG A 129 -1.85 -13.87 -15.66
CA ARG A 129 -0.69 -13.02 -15.87
C ARG A 129 -0.17 -12.46 -14.56
N SER A 130 -1.05 -11.95 -13.69
CA SER A 130 -0.69 -11.46 -12.36
C SER A 130 -0.03 -12.56 -11.53
N LYS A 131 -0.63 -13.74 -11.49
CA LYS A 131 -0.08 -14.90 -10.78
C LYS A 131 1.30 -15.30 -11.30
N ARG A 132 1.52 -15.26 -12.63
CA ARG A 132 2.83 -15.55 -13.23
C ARG A 132 3.87 -14.52 -12.82
N PHE A 133 3.49 -13.24 -12.80
CA PHE A 133 4.35 -12.15 -12.33
C PHE A 133 4.73 -12.35 -10.86
N GLU A 134 3.76 -12.60 -9.97
CA GLU A 134 4.00 -12.79 -8.54
C GLU A 134 4.91 -13.99 -8.26
N GLN A 135 4.75 -15.11 -8.98
CA GLN A 135 5.63 -16.28 -8.86
C GLN A 135 7.07 -15.96 -9.21
N TYR A 136 7.29 -15.17 -10.27
CA TYR A 136 8.64 -14.77 -10.64
C TYR A 136 9.22 -13.76 -9.64
N ALA A 137 8.43 -12.77 -9.22
CA ALA A 137 8.83 -11.80 -8.19
C ALA A 137 9.21 -12.51 -6.87
N GLU A 138 8.46 -13.53 -6.46
CA GLU A 138 8.79 -14.34 -5.30
C GLU A 138 10.11 -15.10 -5.48
N THR A 139 10.34 -15.68 -6.64
CA THR A 139 11.62 -16.37 -6.95
C THR A 139 12.79 -15.39 -6.84
N MET A 140 12.65 -14.19 -7.36
CA MET A 140 13.65 -13.13 -7.25
C MET A 140 13.83 -12.68 -5.78
N TYR A 141 12.72 -12.47 -5.06
CA TYR A 141 12.75 -12.14 -3.64
C TYR A 141 13.55 -13.16 -2.82
N LEU A 142 13.29 -14.45 -3.01
CA LEU A 142 13.96 -15.51 -2.25
C LEU A 142 15.49 -15.54 -2.45
N ARG A 143 15.97 -15.12 -3.62
CA ARG A 143 17.40 -14.97 -3.92
C ARG A 143 18.01 -13.74 -3.26
N HIS A 144 17.19 -12.70 -3.06
CA HIS A 144 17.60 -11.38 -2.61
C HIS A 144 17.01 -10.98 -1.23
N LYS A 145 16.46 -11.93 -0.48
CA LYS A 145 15.78 -11.68 0.80
C LYS A 145 16.65 -11.03 1.90
N ASP A 146 17.95 -10.94 1.68
CA ASP A 146 18.91 -10.38 2.63
C ASP A 146 19.52 -9.05 2.15
N ASP A 147 19.10 -8.51 0.99
CA ASP A 147 19.64 -7.30 0.38
C ASP A 147 18.57 -6.28 -0.03
N ALA A 148 19.03 -5.15 -0.60
CA ALA A 148 18.18 -4.03 -1.00
C ALA A 148 17.22 -4.35 -2.14
N LEU A 149 17.56 -5.30 -3.03
CA LEU A 149 16.65 -5.72 -4.12
C LEU A 149 15.46 -6.50 -3.55
N GLY A 150 15.70 -7.43 -2.63
CA GLY A 150 14.62 -8.15 -1.96
C GLY A 150 13.68 -7.21 -1.21
N LEU A 151 14.22 -6.16 -0.54
CA LEU A 151 13.41 -5.14 0.08
C LEU A 151 12.49 -4.45 -0.93
N ARG A 152 13.03 -4.00 -2.07
CA ARG A 152 12.24 -3.35 -3.12
C ARG A 152 11.20 -4.28 -3.75
N ILE A 153 11.55 -5.54 -3.97
CA ILE A 153 10.61 -6.54 -4.50
C ILE A 153 9.45 -6.74 -3.51
N LEU A 154 9.73 -6.90 -2.21
CA LEU A 154 8.70 -7.07 -1.20
C LEU A 154 7.78 -5.84 -1.09
N ASP A 155 8.34 -4.65 -1.18
CA ASP A 155 7.61 -3.39 -1.10
C ASP A 155 6.68 -3.18 -2.31
N MET A 156 7.19 -3.39 -3.52
CA MET A 156 6.55 -2.96 -4.77
C MET A 156 5.79 -4.05 -5.52
N CYS A 157 6.17 -5.33 -5.37
CA CYS A 157 5.64 -6.40 -6.22
C CYS A 157 4.52 -7.23 -5.57
N PHE A 158 4.27 -7.05 -4.29
CA PHE A 158 3.22 -7.79 -3.58
C PHE A 158 2.18 -6.83 -3.02
N ALA A 159 0.91 -7.02 -3.40
CA ALA A 159 -0.21 -6.25 -2.89
C ALA A 159 -0.82 -6.90 -1.64
N SER A 160 -0.83 -8.25 -1.58
CA SER A 160 -1.45 -9.02 -0.51
C SER A 160 -0.71 -8.87 0.82
N PRO A 161 -1.38 -8.40 1.90
CA PRO A 161 -0.79 -8.35 3.23
C PRO A 161 -0.36 -9.72 3.76
N THR A 162 -1.05 -10.79 3.40
CA THR A 162 -0.70 -12.18 3.72
C THR A 162 0.64 -12.58 3.11
N ASP A 163 0.83 -12.29 1.81
CA ASP A 163 2.10 -12.56 1.14
C ASP A 163 3.23 -11.69 1.68
N LYS A 164 2.95 -10.42 1.94
CA LYS A 164 3.92 -9.52 2.59
C LYS A 164 4.36 -10.05 3.96
N LEU A 165 3.44 -10.51 4.79
CA LEU A 165 3.77 -11.09 6.10
C LEU A 165 4.60 -12.38 5.95
N ARG A 166 4.19 -13.27 5.06
CA ARG A 166 4.88 -14.53 4.78
C ARG A 166 6.32 -14.27 4.34
N LEU A 167 6.51 -13.42 3.35
CA LEU A 167 7.82 -13.08 2.81
C LEU A 167 8.66 -12.28 3.81
N TYR A 168 8.07 -11.32 4.52
CA TYR A 168 8.75 -10.62 5.62
C TYR A 168 9.33 -11.60 6.65
N ASN A 169 8.58 -12.63 7.05
CA ASN A 169 9.06 -13.62 8.01
C ASN A 169 10.26 -14.45 7.49
N MET A 170 10.40 -14.60 6.18
CA MET A 170 11.52 -15.28 5.51
C MET A 170 12.71 -14.36 5.26
N GLY A 171 12.53 -13.04 5.35
CA GLY A 171 13.54 -12.03 5.07
C GLY A 171 14.65 -11.97 6.12
N GLY A 172 15.82 -11.46 5.70
CA GLY A 172 16.95 -11.19 6.57
C GLY A 172 16.85 -9.88 7.34
N LEU A 173 17.95 -9.44 7.96
CA LEU A 173 17.96 -8.28 8.84
C LEU A 173 17.51 -6.99 8.14
N MET A 174 17.93 -6.74 6.91
CA MET A 174 17.53 -5.53 6.17
C MET A 174 16.01 -5.44 6.02
N ILE A 175 15.35 -6.56 5.72
CA ILE A 175 13.88 -6.64 5.61
C ILE A 175 13.21 -6.44 6.98
N LYS A 176 13.73 -7.11 8.01
CA LYS A 176 13.13 -7.13 9.36
C LYS A 176 13.32 -5.83 10.13
N GLU A 177 14.35 -5.07 9.81
CA GLU A 177 14.65 -3.78 10.45
C GLU A 177 14.14 -2.59 9.62
N TYR A 178 13.58 -2.82 8.41
CA TYR A 178 13.07 -1.73 7.59
C TYR A 178 11.87 -1.05 8.25
N PRO A 179 11.94 0.26 8.56
CA PRO A 179 10.95 0.93 9.42
C PRO A 179 9.51 0.79 8.95
N SER A 180 9.26 0.90 7.65
CA SER A 180 7.93 0.76 7.07
C SER A 180 7.36 -0.66 7.27
N PHE A 181 8.19 -1.71 7.17
CA PHE A 181 7.75 -3.08 7.38
C PHE A 181 7.54 -3.39 8.87
N VAL A 182 8.42 -2.85 9.74
CA VAL A 182 8.26 -2.99 11.20
C VAL A 182 6.92 -2.40 11.66
N SER A 183 6.54 -1.23 11.14
CA SER A 183 5.25 -0.61 11.46
C SER A 183 4.05 -1.34 10.85
N SER A 184 4.23 -1.96 9.67
CA SER A 184 3.13 -2.61 8.93
C SER A 184 2.88 -4.06 9.32
N LYS A 185 3.86 -4.75 9.93
CA LYS A 185 3.76 -6.20 10.18
C LYS A 185 2.56 -6.58 11.07
N GLU A 186 2.19 -5.72 12.03
CA GLU A 186 1.04 -5.96 12.90
C GLU A 186 -0.27 -5.88 12.11
N VAL A 187 -0.38 -4.92 11.20
CA VAL A 187 -1.53 -4.80 10.28
C VAL A 187 -1.62 -6.02 9.38
N TRP A 188 -0.49 -6.48 8.83
CA TRP A 188 -0.45 -7.70 8.02
C TRP A 188 -0.85 -8.94 8.81
N ALA A 189 -0.42 -9.05 10.08
CA ALA A 189 -0.79 -10.16 10.96
C ALA A 189 -2.30 -10.16 11.28
N LYS A 190 -2.89 -8.99 11.53
CA LYS A 190 -4.33 -8.85 11.72
C LYS A 190 -5.11 -9.19 10.44
N TYR A 191 -4.60 -8.75 9.29
CA TYR A 191 -5.18 -9.11 8.00
C TYR A 191 -5.13 -10.62 7.77
N GLU A 192 -3.99 -11.28 8.05
CA GLU A 192 -3.84 -12.73 7.92
C GLU A 192 -4.81 -13.49 8.86
N ALA A 193 -4.95 -13.03 10.11
CA ALA A 193 -5.87 -13.62 11.08
C ALA A 193 -7.35 -13.56 10.63
N THR A 194 -7.67 -12.63 9.73
CA THR A 194 -9.00 -12.44 9.15
C THR A 194 -9.01 -12.61 7.62
N SER A 195 -8.08 -13.42 7.09
CA SER A 195 -8.00 -13.74 5.65
C SER A 195 -9.11 -14.72 5.22
N GLU A 196 -9.21 -14.94 3.90
CA GLU A 196 -10.15 -15.92 3.34
C GLU A 196 -9.92 -17.31 3.95
N GLY A 197 -11.00 -17.99 4.29
CA GLY A 197 -11.00 -19.27 5.01
C GLY A 197 -10.97 -19.17 6.53
N LYS A 198 -10.71 -17.99 7.12
CA LYS A 198 -10.77 -17.76 8.57
C LYS A 198 -12.19 -17.42 9.02
N LYS A 199 -12.43 -17.58 10.32
CA LYS A 199 -13.69 -17.14 10.94
C LYS A 199 -13.72 -15.65 11.13
N MET A 200 -14.94 -15.08 11.16
CA MET A 200 -15.10 -13.67 11.53
C MET A 200 -14.52 -13.38 12.92
N LEU A 201 -14.02 -12.17 13.08
CA LEU A 201 -13.74 -11.55 14.37
C LEU A 201 -14.92 -10.64 14.73
N ASP A 202 -15.48 -10.80 15.91
CA ASP A 202 -16.67 -10.03 16.27
C ASP A 202 -16.38 -8.55 16.50
N ILE A 203 -17.26 -7.69 16.01
CA ILE A 203 -17.23 -6.23 16.18
C ILE A 203 -18.54 -5.81 16.86
N GLN A 204 -18.46 -4.94 17.86
CA GLN A 204 -19.61 -4.45 18.59
C GLN A 204 -19.78 -2.94 18.42
N SER A 205 -21.01 -2.50 18.17
CA SER A 205 -21.40 -1.10 18.16
C SER A 205 -21.11 -0.43 19.50
N ALA A 206 -20.49 0.75 19.45
CA ALA A 206 -20.33 1.60 20.63
C ALA A 206 -21.64 2.31 21.04
N PHE A 207 -22.67 2.35 20.17
CA PHE A 207 -23.91 3.09 20.38
C PHE A 207 -25.02 2.26 21.02
N ASP A 208 -25.31 1.10 20.44
CA ASP A 208 -26.48 0.30 20.80
C ASP A 208 -26.16 -1.17 21.15
N GLY A 209 -24.86 -1.51 21.15
CA GLY A 209 -24.41 -2.84 21.53
C GLY A 209 -24.62 -3.92 20.46
N LYS A 210 -25.20 -3.61 19.30
CA LYS A 210 -25.34 -4.55 18.20
C LYS A 210 -23.97 -5.09 17.76
N ARG A 211 -23.95 -6.34 17.34
CA ARG A 211 -22.72 -7.07 17.02
C ARG A 211 -22.74 -7.59 15.59
N LEU A 212 -21.57 -7.69 15.00
CA LEU A 212 -21.42 -8.39 13.72
C LEU A 212 -21.93 -9.84 13.82
N SER A 213 -21.71 -10.51 14.95
CA SER A 213 -22.19 -11.84 15.26
C SER A 213 -23.72 -11.98 15.37
N ASP A 214 -24.47 -10.89 15.42
CA ASP A 214 -25.93 -10.94 15.35
C ASP A 214 -26.42 -11.31 13.95
N TYR A 215 -25.57 -11.09 12.93
CA TYR A 215 -25.89 -11.29 11.52
C TYR A 215 -25.06 -12.42 10.89
N VAL A 216 -23.74 -12.42 11.14
CA VAL A 216 -22.78 -13.36 10.52
C VAL A 216 -22.76 -14.67 11.32
N GLY A 217 -22.68 -15.80 10.63
CA GLY A 217 -22.69 -17.14 11.25
C GLY A 217 -24.07 -17.62 11.68
N LYS A 218 -25.15 -17.08 11.07
CA LYS A 218 -26.57 -17.43 11.36
C LYS A 218 -27.22 -18.22 10.24
N GLY A 219 -26.44 -18.94 9.46
CA GLY A 219 -26.97 -19.81 8.41
C GLY A 219 -27.26 -19.11 7.07
N LYS A 220 -26.86 -17.84 6.91
CA LYS A 220 -26.99 -17.09 5.66
C LYS A 220 -25.63 -16.58 5.20
N TYR A 221 -25.48 -16.39 3.89
CA TYR A 221 -24.37 -15.58 3.36
C TYR A 221 -24.56 -14.13 3.75
N VAL A 222 -23.47 -13.45 4.18
CA VAL A 222 -23.56 -12.05 4.58
C VAL A 222 -22.50 -11.23 3.84
N LEU A 223 -22.93 -10.22 3.09
CA LEU A 223 -22.06 -9.21 2.49
C LEU A 223 -22.00 -8.03 3.44
N VAL A 224 -20.82 -7.75 3.98
CA VAL A 224 -20.61 -6.67 4.95
C VAL A 224 -19.84 -5.56 4.27
N ASP A 225 -20.42 -4.35 4.28
CA ASP A 225 -19.82 -3.13 3.74
C ASP A 225 -19.39 -2.19 4.88
N PHE A 226 -18.08 -1.96 5.00
CA PHE A 226 -17.49 -0.98 5.90
C PHE A 226 -17.41 0.36 5.18
N TRP A 227 -18.28 1.31 5.57
CA TRP A 227 -18.45 2.57 4.86
C TRP A 227 -18.73 3.77 5.79
N ALA A 228 -18.75 4.98 5.22
CA ALA A 228 -19.16 6.19 5.92
C ALA A 228 -19.78 7.21 4.95
N SER A 229 -20.63 8.11 5.45
CA SER A 229 -21.29 9.14 4.65
C SER A 229 -20.31 10.15 4.04
N TRP A 230 -19.24 10.45 4.77
CA TRP A 230 -18.17 11.36 4.37
C TRP A 230 -17.15 10.74 3.39
N CYS A 231 -17.27 9.46 3.04
CA CYS A 231 -16.33 8.72 2.21
C CYS A 231 -16.80 8.67 0.73
N PRO A 232 -16.28 9.52 -0.19
CA PRO A 232 -16.75 9.53 -1.59
C PRO A 232 -16.63 8.18 -2.29
N PRO A 233 -15.48 7.45 -2.24
CA PRO A 233 -15.39 6.16 -2.91
C PRO A 233 -16.32 5.10 -2.29
N CYS A 234 -16.69 5.21 -1.01
CA CYS A 234 -17.70 4.34 -0.42
C CYS A 234 -19.07 4.56 -1.08
N ARG A 235 -19.43 5.83 -1.28
CA ARG A 235 -20.70 6.21 -1.92
C ARG A 235 -20.79 5.74 -3.37
N GLU A 236 -19.67 5.63 -4.06
CA GLU A 236 -19.60 5.08 -5.42
C GLU A 236 -19.84 3.56 -5.46
N GLU A 237 -19.46 2.81 -4.40
CA GLU A 237 -19.70 1.37 -4.30
C GLU A 237 -21.14 1.00 -3.91
N ILE A 238 -21.83 1.86 -3.14
CA ILE A 238 -23.17 1.57 -2.58
C ILE A 238 -24.19 1.14 -3.64
N PRO A 239 -24.32 1.76 -4.84
CA PRO A 239 -25.27 1.29 -5.85
C PRO A 239 -25.06 -0.17 -6.24
N GLY A 240 -23.82 -0.63 -6.34
CA GLY A 240 -23.48 -2.04 -6.59
C GLY A 240 -23.89 -2.96 -5.45
N VAL A 241 -23.68 -2.51 -4.19
CA VAL A 241 -24.09 -3.26 -3.00
C VAL A 241 -25.62 -3.36 -2.88
N VAL A 242 -26.34 -2.26 -3.19
CA VAL A 242 -27.82 -2.25 -3.25
C VAL A 242 -28.33 -3.21 -4.32
N ALA A 243 -27.73 -3.18 -5.52
CA ALA A 243 -28.10 -4.10 -6.59
C ALA A 243 -27.87 -5.56 -6.19
N ALA A 244 -26.77 -5.87 -5.54
CA ALA A 244 -26.48 -7.19 -5.00
C ALA A 244 -27.52 -7.63 -3.95
N HIS A 245 -27.90 -6.71 -3.04
CA HIS A 245 -28.96 -6.96 -2.06
C HIS A 245 -30.27 -7.33 -2.76
N GLU A 246 -30.75 -6.50 -3.68
CA GLU A 246 -32.03 -6.73 -4.37
C GLU A 246 -32.03 -8.03 -5.18
N LYS A 247 -30.93 -8.35 -5.86
CA LYS A 247 -30.81 -9.56 -6.68
C LYS A 247 -30.77 -10.85 -5.87
N TYR A 248 -30.09 -10.86 -4.72
CA TYR A 248 -29.75 -12.10 -4.01
C TYR A 248 -30.46 -12.28 -2.65
N LYS A 249 -31.22 -11.29 -2.14
CA LYS A 249 -31.87 -11.37 -0.82
C LYS A 249 -32.79 -12.58 -0.67
N GLU A 250 -33.58 -12.88 -1.69
CA GLU A 250 -34.49 -14.04 -1.70
C GLU A 250 -33.74 -15.37 -1.92
N ARG A 251 -32.47 -15.30 -2.31
CA ARG A 251 -31.63 -16.48 -2.55
C ARG A 251 -30.72 -16.82 -1.36
N GLY A 252 -30.85 -16.08 -0.24
CA GLY A 252 -30.14 -16.34 1.00
C GLY A 252 -28.94 -15.42 1.28
N LEU A 253 -28.83 -14.32 0.52
CA LEU A 253 -27.88 -13.26 0.85
C LEU A 253 -28.50 -12.26 1.83
N GLN A 254 -27.79 -11.94 2.87
CA GLN A 254 -28.04 -10.77 3.70
C GLN A 254 -26.93 -9.74 3.44
N VAL A 255 -27.29 -8.46 3.34
CA VAL A 255 -26.33 -7.35 3.29
C VAL A 255 -26.39 -6.59 4.61
N LEU A 256 -25.25 -6.13 5.09
CA LEU A 256 -25.08 -5.40 6.33
C LEU A 256 -24.09 -4.25 6.13
N GLY A 257 -24.47 -3.03 6.47
CA GLY A 257 -23.53 -1.90 6.54
C GLY A 257 -22.95 -1.74 7.94
N LEU A 258 -21.65 -1.53 8.02
CA LEU A 258 -20.94 -1.10 9.23
C LEU A 258 -20.48 0.34 9.04
N ILE A 259 -21.07 1.26 9.78
CA ILE A 259 -20.82 2.70 9.67
C ILE A 259 -19.64 3.08 10.53
N VAL A 260 -18.53 3.48 9.86
CA VAL A 260 -17.21 3.67 10.46
C VAL A 260 -16.93 5.14 10.71
N ASN A 261 -16.70 5.51 11.98
CA ASN A 261 -16.28 6.86 12.38
C ASN A 261 -17.13 7.97 11.74
N ASP A 262 -18.46 7.83 11.84
CA ASP A 262 -19.41 8.73 11.22
C ASP A 262 -20.40 9.28 12.26
N ASP A 263 -20.92 10.49 12.04
CA ASP A 263 -22.03 11.01 12.79
C ASP A 263 -23.33 10.31 12.38
N LYS A 264 -24.11 9.88 13.39
CA LYS A 264 -25.34 9.13 13.12
C LYS A 264 -26.34 9.91 12.23
N LYS A 265 -26.44 11.23 12.42
CA LYS A 265 -27.35 12.08 11.67
C LYS A 265 -26.94 12.18 10.19
N ASP A 266 -25.62 12.30 9.94
CA ASP A 266 -25.10 12.41 8.58
C ASP A 266 -25.19 11.06 7.87
N ALA A 267 -24.93 9.97 8.58
CA ALA A 267 -25.11 8.61 8.07
C ALA A 267 -26.58 8.31 7.75
N ASP A 268 -27.53 8.63 8.66
CA ASP A 268 -28.99 8.45 8.42
C ASP A 268 -29.44 9.21 7.17
N LYS A 269 -28.98 10.46 7.00
CA LYS A 269 -29.26 11.27 5.81
C LYS A 269 -28.72 10.63 4.53
N ALA A 270 -27.50 10.10 4.58
CA ALA A 270 -26.90 9.42 3.43
C ALA A 270 -27.65 8.12 3.09
N ILE A 271 -28.06 7.33 4.08
CA ILE A 271 -28.87 6.11 3.92
C ILE A 271 -30.17 6.44 3.18
N GLU A 272 -30.89 7.49 3.62
CA GLU A 272 -32.12 7.95 2.99
C GLU A 272 -31.87 8.42 1.54
N GLN A 273 -30.89 9.29 1.34
CA GLN A 273 -30.58 9.87 0.01
C GLN A 273 -30.15 8.82 -1.02
N MET A 274 -29.46 7.78 -0.58
CA MET A 274 -28.96 6.70 -1.45
C MET A 274 -29.90 5.50 -1.53
N GLY A 275 -31.02 5.53 -0.79
CA GLY A 275 -32.01 4.46 -0.80
C GLY A 275 -31.47 3.13 -0.32
N ILE A 276 -30.64 3.12 0.72
CA ILE A 276 -30.01 1.89 1.24
C ILE A 276 -31.04 1.04 1.99
N PRO A 277 -31.41 -0.16 1.50
CA PRO A 277 -32.55 -0.92 2.04
C PRO A 277 -32.17 -1.95 3.12
N TYR A 278 -30.86 -2.13 3.39
CA TYR A 278 -30.37 -3.18 4.29
C TYR A 278 -29.94 -2.64 5.65
N PRO A 279 -29.90 -3.50 6.71
CA PRO A 279 -29.53 -3.12 8.06
C PRO A 279 -28.17 -2.44 8.17
N GLN A 280 -28.06 -1.56 9.18
CA GLN A 280 -26.83 -0.83 9.49
C GLN A 280 -26.45 -1.02 10.96
N ILE A 281 -25.17 -1.15 11.26
CA ILE A 281 -24.59 -1.04 12.59
C ILE A 281 -23.79 0.26 12.64
N PHE A 282 -24.18 1.15 13.56
CA PHE A 282 -23.53 2.45 13.77
C PHE A 282 -22.43 2.35 14.82
N GLY A 283 -21.58 3.39 14.91
CA GLY A 283 -20.61 3.53 15.99
C GLY A 283 -19.47 2.53 15.93
N ILE A 284 -19.07 2.15 14.72
CA ILE A 284 -17.87 1.37 14.47
C ILE A 284 -16.68 2.32 14.37
N THR A 285 -15.57 2.01 15.04
CA THR A 285 -14.37 2.85 15.06
C THR A 285 -13.28 2.34 14.10
N PHE A 286 -12.33 3.21 13.72
CA PHE A 286 -11.16 2.81 12.97
C PHE A 286 -10.31 1.76 13.72
N GLU A 287 -10.24 1.82 15.05
CA GLU A 287 -9.54 0.83 15.86
C GLU A 287 -10.17 -0.57 15.72
N GLN A 288 -11.51 -0.63 15.72
CA GLN A 288 -12.23 -1.90 15.54
C GLN A 288 -11.98 -2.51 14.16
N ILE A 289 -12.04 -1.72 13.07
CA ILE A 289 -11.76 -2.25 11.74
C ILE A 289 -10.27 -2.59 11.54
N ALA A 290 -9.37 -1.90 12.26
CA ALA A 290 -7.96 -2.24 12.28
C ALA A 290 -7.69 -3.65 12.83
N SER A 291 -8.59 -4.22 13.65
CA SER A 291 -8.50 -5.62 14.10
C SER A 291 -8.64 -6.63 12.95
N TYR A 292 -9.31 -6.23 11.86
CA TYR A 292 -9.36 -6.96 10.60
C TYR A 292 -8.18 -6.67 9.66
N GLY A 293 -7.20 -5.87 10.09
CA GLY A 293 -6.15 -5.36 9.20
C GLY A 293 -6.69 -4.41 8.14
N ILE A 294 -7.87 -3.82 8.35
CA ILE A 294 -8.45 -2.81 7.48
C ILE A 294 -7.89 -1.45 7.90
N ASN A 295 -7.20 -0.76 7.00
CA ASN A 295 -6.59 0.55 7.21
C ASN A 295 -7.28 1.68 6.46
N GLY A 296 -8.40 1.38 5.77
CA GLY A 296 -9.20 2.36 5.05
C GLY A 296 -10.51 1.78 4.52
N ILE A 297 -11.46 2.65 4.24
CA ILE A 297 -12.76 2.34 3.67
C ILE A 297 -12.88 2.97 2.26
N PRO A 298 -13.73 2.38 1.38
CA PRO A 298 -14.61 1.26 1.60
C PRO A 298 -13.84 -0.06 1.73
N HIS A 299 -14.41 -1.03 2.45
CA HIS A 299 -13.91 -2.40 2.49
C HIS A 299 -15.11 -3.36 2.57
N ILE A 300 -15.19 -4.31 1.63
CA ILE A 300 -16.33 -5.21 1.56
C ILE A 300 -15.88 -6.65 1.77
N ILE A 301 -16.57 -7.37 2.67
CA ILE A 301 -16.26 -8.76 3.04
C ILE A 301 -17.51 -9.61 2.84
N LEU A 302 -17.33 -10.76 2.20
CA LEU A 302 -18.38 -11.78 2.05
C LEU A 302 -18.12 -12.94 2.99
N PHE A 303 -19.11 -13.26 3.81
CA PHE A 303 -19.08 -14.36 4.78
C PHE A 303 -19.99 -15.52 4.36
N ALA A 304 -19.52 -16.73 4.62
CA ALA A 304 -20.30 -17.96 4.52
C ALA A 304 -21.36 -18.07 5.64
N PRO A 305 -22.36 -18.97 5.50
CA PRO A 305 -23.38 -19.20 6.51
C PRO A 305 -22.88 -19.55 7.91
N ASP A 306 -21.68 -20.12 8.01
CA ASP A 306 -21.01 -20.50 9.25
C ASP A 306 -20.08 -19.42 9.82
N GLY A 307 -20.03 -18.22 9.19
CA GLY A 307 -19.19 -17.10 9.57
C GLY A 307 -17.74 -17.16 9.07
N THR A 308 -17.45 -18.07 8.14
CA THR A 308 -16.15 -18.11 7.46
C THR A 308 -16.05 -16.98 6.44
N ILE A 309 -14.93 -16.28 6.38
CA ILE A 309 -14.63 -15.24 5.37
C ILE A 309 -14.38 -15.93 4.03
N LEU A 310 -15.24 -15.68 3.03
CA LEU A 310 -15.12 -16.24 1.69
C LEU A 310 -14.30 -15.36 0.76
N LYS A 311 -14.56 -14.06 0.81
CA LYS A 311 -13.88 -13.03 0.02
C LYS A 311 -13.79 -11.74 0.82
N ARG A 312 -12.71 -11.00 0.61
CA ARG A 312 -12.54 -9.68 1.22
C ARG A 312 -11.92 -8.68 0.25
N GLY A 313 -12.10 -7.39 0.53
CA GLY A 313 -11.62 -6.33 -0.35
C GLY A 313 -12.37 -6.25 -1.68
N LEU A 314 -13.60 -6.76 -1.71
CA LEU A 314 -14.45 -6.73 -2.91
C LEU A 314 -14.74 -5.28 -3.34
N ARG A 315 -14.82 -5.06 -4.67
CA ARG A 315 -15.10 -3.77 -5.31
C ARG A 315 -15.83 -3.98 -6.64
N GLY A 316 -16.70 -3.02 -7.00
CA GLY A 316 -17.33 -2.94 -8.32
C GLY A 316 -17.85 -4.29 -8.82
N GLU A 317 -17.46 -4.68 -10.03
CA GLU A 317 -17.84 -5.97 -10.61
C GLU A 317 -17.38 -7.22 -9.82
N GLY A 318 -16.35 -7.07 -8.96
CA GLY A 318 -15.87 -8.17 -8.12
C GLY A 318 -16.91 -8.66 -7.12
N ILE A 319 -17.82 -7.78 -6.69
CA ILE A 319 -18.96 -8.14 -5.81
C ILE A 319 -19.86 -9.12 -6.55
N GLU A 320 -20.29 -8.75 -7.75
CA GLU A 320 -21.19 -9.57 -8.57
C GLU A 320 -20.54 -10.91 -8.95
N LYS A 321 -19.29 -10.90 -9.40
CA LYS A 321 -18.53 -12.12 -9.75
C LYS A 321 -18.43 -13.10 -8.57
N ALA A 322 -18.21 -12.58 -7.35
CA ALA A 322 -18.15 -13.41 -6.16
C ALA A 322 -19.50 -14.03 -5.79
N LEU A 323 -20.59 -13.27 -5.92
CA LEU A 323 -21.93 -13.72 -5.62
C LEU A 323 -22.47 -14.68 -6.69
N ALA A 324 -22.26 -14.38 -7.97
CA ALA A 324 -22.67 -15.27 -9.08
C ALA A 324 -22.05 -16.67 -8.94
N LYS A 325 -20.77 -16.74 -8.55
CA LYS A 325 -20.11 -18.03 -8.29
C LYS A 325 -20.77 -18.85 -7.17
N ILE A 326 -21.34 -18.19 -6.15
CA ILE A 326 -21.98 -18.84 -5.01
C ILE A 326 -23.42 -19.24 -5.35
N PHE A 327 -24.13 -18.37 -6.04
CA PHE A 327 -25.56 -18.57 -6.32
C PHE A 327 -25.83 -19.21 -7.69
N GLY A 328 -24.77 -19.55 -8.48
CA GLY A 328 -24.92 -20.35 -9.71
C GLY A 328 -25.46 -19.55 -10.89
N GLU A 329 -24.74 -18.47 -11.26
CA GLU A 329 -24.99 -17.69 -12.49
C GLU A 329 -23.77 -17.68 -13.40
#